data_03984ccd2392885b12d348ed39012891
#
_entry.id   03984ccd2392885b12d348ed39012891
#
_cell.length_a   1.000
_cell.length_b   1.000
_cell.length_c   1.000
_cell.angle_alpha   90.00
_cell.angle_beta   90.00
_cell.angle_gamma   90.00
#
_symmetry.space_group_name_H-M   'P 1'
#
loop_
_entity.id
_entity.type
_entity.pdbx_description
1 polymer ?
#
loop_
_entity_poly.entity_id
_entity_poly.type
_entity_poly.pdbx_seq_one_letter_code
_entity_poly.pdbx_strand_id
1 'polypeptide(L)'
;LSALLAQDLKTLTLKTGDKITGTIVSETETTITIVNPLMGQMTLNKADLKQETVSITLNSGDVVKGIVLEKTSSYFKLESAFGEVTIPTENIKTIGSIKKKDENAPLKSKRTLFGTRWEQAGDAGSGEWYFSKERLMDVWFDPTGYTIEKNKLYFSGLSWGFGLTDRFQITSKWTNYFWQDFNLRPKINLFKTGNVDSQIALAAGGHLHTRGLPGKYKWIDEPQWEIQYEWNSNTGTDERDSTLVGDGRYVALGATQDDDGYWEDDWGSGDKMWFEVFGAITSSKLRSGGNGRINTTLGASAVFYPGEDVAPRIYLAADLDITKNIKAMGEIFYDAHYPETINFMDNTKMSSPIHFDIGFLTNRIGLDDRLWVGIHFQRPYISFYWKF
;
A
#
# COMPACT_ATOMS: atom_id res chain seq x y z
N LEU A 1 -48.49 16.15 52.32
CA LEU A 1 -47.26 16.43 51.59
C LEU A 1 -46.80 15.13 50.96
N SER A 2 -47.24 14.88 49.70
CA SER A 2 -46.84 13.72 48.90
C SER A 2 -45.42 13.96 48.37
N ALA A 3 -44.48 13.12 48.75
CA ALA A 3 -43.19 13.07 48.13
C ALA A 3 -43.39 12.57 46.66
N LEU A 4 -43.28 13.48 45.71
CA LEU A 4 -43.09 13.09 44.30
C LEU A 4 -41.73 12.42 44.21
N LEU A 5 -41.72 11.07 44.18
CA LEU A 5 -40.56 10.30 43.72
C LEU A 5 -40.34 10.71 42.27
N ALA A 6 -39.19 11.24 41.96
CA ALA A 6 -38.72 11.49 40.60
C ALA A 6 -38.68 10.14 39.88
N GLN A 7 -39.70 9.85 39.07
CA GLN A 7 -39.73 8.63 38.25
C GLN A 7 -38.79 8.82 37.08
N ASP A 8 -37.77 7.96 36.98
CA ASP A 8 -36.78 8.02 35.92
C ASP A 8 -37.44 7.80 34.56
N LEU A 9 -37.45 8.84 33.73
CA LEU A 9 -37.87 8.77 32.34
C LEU A 9 -36.86 7.94 31.54
N LYS A 10 -37.32 6.82 30.95
CA LYS A 10 -36.52 5.97 30.06
C LYS A 10 -36.96 6.12 28.62
N THR A 11 -35.97 6.12 27.71
CA THR A 11 -36.22 6.12 26.26
C THR A 11 -35.92 4.72 25.70
N LEU A 12 -36.95 4.08 25.16
CA LEU A 12 -36.86 2.80 24.45
C LEU A 12 -36.81 3.07 22.93
N THR A 13 -35.92 2.38 22.24
CA THR A 13 -35.82 2.45 20.78
C THR A 13 -36.36 1.17 20.17
N LEU A 14 -37.32 1.26 19.26
CA LEU A 14 -37.87 0.14 18.52
C LEU A 14 -36.95 -0.28 17.36
N LYS A 15 -37.11 -1.50 16.87
CA LYS A 15 -36.42 -1.98 15.65
C LYS A 15 -36.71 -1.13 14.43
N THR A 16 -37.89 -0.49 14.37
CA THR A 16 -38.27 0.48 13.32
C THR A 16 -37.43 1.77 13.36
N GLY A 17 -36.75 2.05 14.47
CA GLY A 17 -36.01 3.28 14.70
C GLY A 17 -36.78 4.32 15.54
N ASP A 18 -38.07 4.09 15.80
CA ASP A 18 -38.90 4.97 16.62
C ASP A 18 -38.42 4.98 18.08
N LYS A 19 -38.54 6.12 18.74
CA LYS A 19 -38.15 6.31 20.14
C LYS A 19 -39.37 6.65 20.97
N ILE A 20 -39.56 5.87 22.03
CA ILE A 20 -40.66 6.05 22.98
C ILE A 20 -40.04 6.40 24.33
N THR A 21 -40.37 7.58 24.85
CA THR A 21 -39.87 8.06 26.14
C THR A 21 -41.00 8.06 27.14
N GLY A 22 -40.79 7.51 28.32
CA GLY A 22 -41.78 7.49 29.37
C GLY A 22 -41.28 6.77 30.64
N THR A 23 -42.17 6.57 31.59
CA THR A 23 -41.86 5.86 32.83
C THR A 23 -42.30 4.42 32.70
N ILE A 24 -41.39 3.47 32.99
CA ILE A 24 -41.73 2.03 33.03
C ILE A 24 -42.54 1.74 34.26
N VAL A 25 -43.76 1.26 34.05
CA VAL A 25 -44.70 0.92 35.16
C VAL A 25 -44.79 -0.58 35.43
N SER A 26 -44.49 -1.39 34.40
CA SER A 26 -44.45 -2.87 34.56
C SER A 26 -43.53 -3.43 33.51
N GLU A 27 -42.82 -4.51 33.90
CA GLU A 27 -41.92 -5.28 33.06
C GLU A 27 -42.10 -6.77 33.31
N THR A 28 -42.33 -7.54 32.26
CA THR A 28 -42.39 -9.00 32.27
C THR A 28 -41.25 -9.58 31.45
N GLU A 29 -41.17 -10.91 31.32
CA GLU A 29 -40.15 -11.55 30.45
C GLU A 29 -40.29 -11.14 28.99
N THR A 30 -41.49 -10.89 28.50
CA THR A 30 -41.77 -10.64 27.07
C THR A 30 -42.23 -9.22 26.76
N THR A 31 -42.69 -8.45 27.76
CA THR A 31 -43.27 -7.13 27.55
C THR A 31 -42.77 -6.08 28.51
N ILE A 32 -42.78 -4.84 28.10
CA ILE A 32 -42.55 -3.64 28.91
C ILE A 32 -43.77 -2.71 28.75
N THR A 33 -44.35 -2.31 29.87
CA THR A 33 -45.40 -1.30 29.90
C THR A 33 -44.81 0.07 30.31
N ILE A 34 -44.93 1.05 29.44
CA ILE A 34 -44.44 2.40 29.63
C ILE A 34 -45.57 3.41 29.60
N VAL A 35 -45.52 4.40 30.48
CA VAL A 35 -46.46 5.52 30.46
C VAL A 35 -45.76 6.72 29.86
N ASN A 36 -46.21 7.14 28.70
CA ASN A 36 -45.77 8.38 28.05
C ASN A 36 -46.73 9.52 28.40
N PRO A 37 -46.25 10.70 28.76
CA PRO A 37 -47.12 11.82 29.12
C PRO A 37 -48.10 12.30 28.07
N LEU A 38 -47.76 12.07 26.78
CA LEU A 38 -48.55 12.51 25.63
C LEU A 38 -49.42 11.41 25.03
N MET A 39 -48.90 10.15 25.05
CA MET A 39 -49.51 9.01 24.40
C MET A 39 -50.23 8.03 25.34
N GLY A 40 -50.11 8.26 26.65
CA GLY A 40 -50.71 7.38 27.66
C GLY A 40 -49.91 6.12 27.90
N GLN A 41 -50.58 5.08 28.38
CA GLN A 41 -49.98 3.79 28.69
C GLN A 41 -49.86 2.92 27.47
N MET A 42 -48.67 2.38 27.21
CA MET A 42 -48.42 1.51 26.07
C MET A 42 -47.65 0.27 26.54
N THR A 43 -48.01 -0.89 26.01
CA THR A 43 -47.30 -2.13 26.25
C THR A 43 -46.55 -2.51 24.98
N LEU A 44 -45.24 -2.64 25.12
CA LEU A 44 -44.29 -2.96 24.04
C LEU A 44 -43.79 -4.38 24.22
N ASN A 45 -43.68 -5.12 23.13
CA ASN A 45 -43.03 -6.41 23.17
C ASN A 45 -41.50 -6.19 23.18
N LYS A 46 -40.80 -6.86 24.09
CA LYS A 46 -39.32 -6.79 24.16
C LYS A 46 -38.66 -7.26 22.87
N ALA A 47 -39.30 -8.16 22.12
CA ALA A 47 -38.86 -8.61 20.81
C ALA A 47 -38.80 -7.49 19.77
N ASP A 48 -39.59 -6.41 19.95
CA ASP A 48 -39.64 -5.27 19.03
C ASP A 48 -38.65 -4.16 19.41
N LEU A 49 -38.00 -4.28 20.55
CA LEU A 49 -36.99 -3.32 20.98
C LEU A 49 -35.67 -3.58 20.26
N LYS A 50 -35.00 -2.48 19.95
CA LYS A 50 -33.65 -2.53 19.41
C LYS A 50 -32.69 -2.96 20.52
N GLN A 51 -32.08 -4.13 20.35
CA GLN A 51 -31.11 -4.63 21.32
C GLN A 51 -29.81 -3.83 21.23
N GLU A 52 -29.34 -3.34 22.37
CA GLU A 52 -28.07 -2.62 22.46
C GLU A 52 -26.94 -3.64 22.64
N THR A 53 -26.06 -3.73 21.67
CA THR A 53 -24.83 -4.53 21.78
C THR A 53 -23.70 -3.67 22.27
N VAL A 54 -23.03 -4.07 23.35
CA VAL A 54 -21.93 -3.33 23.96
C VAL A 54 -20.65 -4.15 24.00
N SER A 55 -19.54 -3.44 24.03
CA SER A 55 -18.21 -3.98 24.34
C SER A 55 -17.76 -3.36 25.64
N ILE A 56 -17.65 -4.13 26.70
CA ILE A 56 -17.21 -3.70 28.03
C ILE A 56 -15.75 -4.11 28.21
N THR A 57 -14.87 -3.14 28.42
CA THR A 57 -13.49 -3.40 28.86
C THR A 57 -13.41 -3.37 30.36
N LEU A 58 -12.93 -4.45 30.96
CA LEU A 58 -12.77 -4.58 32.40
C LEU A 58 -11.47 -3.89 32.89
N ASN A 59 -11.39 -3.65 34.18
CA ASN A 59 -10.17 -3.12 34.82
C ASN A 59 -8.97 -4.10 34.68
N SER A 60 -9.24 -5.40 34.52
CA SER A 60 -8.23 -6.43 34.19
C SER A 60 -7.63 -6.30 32.78
N GLY A 61 -8.29 -5.53 31.89
CA GLY A 61 -7.95 -5.45 30.47
C GLY A 61 -8.75 -6.40 29.57
N ASP A 62 -9.51 -7.32 30.14
CA ASP A 62 -10.37 -8.22 29.39
C ASP A 62 -11.53 -7.47 28.73
N VAL A 63 -12.00 -7.98 27.58
CA VAL A 63 -13.10 -7.38 26.82
C VAL A 63 -14.25 -8.35 26.69
N VAL A 64 -15.40 -8.01 27.25
CA VAL A 64 -16.64 -8.76 27.14
C VAL A 64 -17.58 -8.08 26.17
N LYS A 65 -18.04 -8.82 25.16
CA LYS A 65 -19.00 -8.33 24.15
C LYS A 65 -20.32 -9.07 24.32
N GLY A 66 -21.42 -8.33 24.28
CA GLY A 66 -22.74 -8.98 24.42
C GLY A 66 -23.88 -8.01 24.18
N ILE A 67 -25.08 -8.58 24.16
CA ILE A 67 -26.34 -7.84 24.12
C ILE A 67 -26.67 -7.46 25.56
N VAL A 68 -26.99 -6.19 25.79
CA VAL A 68 -27.43 -5.73 27.12
C VAL A 68 -28.80 -6.32 27.43
N LEU A 69 -28.85 -7.22 28.41
CA LEU A 69 -30.10 -7.73 28.96
C LEU A 69 -30.64 -6.82 30.04
N GLU A 70 -29.75 -6.30 30.89
CA GLU A 70 -30.10 -5.44 32.00
C GLU A 70 -28.95 -4.48 32.33
N LYS A 71 -29.29 -3.25 32.69
CA LYS A 71 -28.34 -2.23 33.12
C LYS A 71 -28.87 -1.54 34.35
N THR A 72 -28.15 -1.64 35.44
CA THR A 72 -28.43 -0.95 36.71
C THR A 72 -27.29 -0.01 37.07
N SER A 73 -27.42 0.71 38.16
CA SER A 73 -26.33 1.54 38.71
C SER A 73 -25.16 0.67 39.24
N SER A 74 -25.41 -0.59 39.61
CA SER A 74 -24.44 -1.46 40.23
C SER A 74 -23.88 -2.55 39.33
N TYR A 75 -24.55 -2.94 38.27
CA TYR A 75 -24.09 -3.98 37.34
C TYR A 75 -24.67 -3.85 35.93
N PHE A 76 -23.98 -4.51 34.97
CA PHE A 76 -24.46 -4.81 33.61
C PHE A 76 -24.67 -6.31 33.50
N LYS A 77 -25.82 -6.73 33.01
CA LYS A 77 -26.09 -8.13 32.63
C LYS A 77 -26.12 -8.22 31.13
N LEU A 78 -25.24 -9.05 30.56
CA LEU A 78 -25.05 -9.22 29.14
C LEU A 78 -25.31 -10.65 28.72
N GLU A 79 -25.91 -10.85 27.56
CA GLU A 79 -25.88 -12.10 26.82
C GLU A 79 -24.64 -12.11 25.91
N SER A 80 -23.65 -12.89 26.28
CA SER A 80 -22.39 -13.04 25.56
C SER A 80 -22.34 -14.35 24.77
N ALA A 81 -21.30 -14.54 23.94
CA ALA A 81 -21.06 -15.81 23.26
C ALA A 81 -20.84 -17.00 24.22
N PHE A 82 -20.58 -16.72 25.49
CA PHE A 82 -20.36 -17.73 26.55
C PHE A 82 -21.56 -17.88 27.49
N GLY A 83 -22.70 -17.26 27.15
CA GLY A 83 -23.91 -17.20 27.97
C GLY A 83 -24.09 -15.88 28.69
N GLU A 84 -25.00 -15.88 29.70
CA GLU A 84 -25.27 -14.67 30.48
C GLU A 84 -24.11 -14.37 31.44
N VAL A 85 -23.62 -13.11 31.37
CA VAL A 85 -22.53 -12.61 32.22
C VAL A 85 -23.00 -11.36 32.95
N THR A 86 -22.83 -11.34 34.29
CA THR A 86 -23.11 -10.16 35.11
C THR A 86 -21.78 -9.50 35.48
N ILE A 87 -21.62 -8.24 35.14
CA ILE A 87 -20.40 -7.44 35.33
C ILE A 87 -20.70 -6.31 36.31
N PRO A 88 -20.12 -6.30 37.52
CA PRO A 88 -20.25 -5.17 38.46
C PRO A 88 -19.69 -3.88 37.83
N THR A 89 -20.39 -2.77 38.03
CA THR A 89 -20.00 -1.46 37.41
C THR A 89 -18.61 -1.01 37.87
N GLU A 90 -18.19 -1.35 39.08
CA GLU A 90 -16.87 -1.08 39.66
C GLU A 90 -15.71 -1.76 38.89
N ASN A 91 -15.98 -2.86 38.20
CA ASN A 91 -15.00 -3.60 37.41
C ASN A 91 -14.90 -3.11 35.96
N ILE A 92 -15.68 -2.12 35.59
CA ILE A 92 -15.75 -1.61 34.22
C ILE A 92 -14.82 -0.42 34.05
N LYS A 93 -13.87 -0.57 33.13
CA LYS A 93 -12.95 0.52 32.73
C LYS A 93 -13.58 1.41 31.66
N THR A 94 -14.16 0.81 30.62
CA THR A 94 -14.83 1.55 29.53
C THR A 94 -15.98 0.74 28.93
N ILE A 95 -17.00 1.44 28.48
CA ILE A 95 -18.14 0.86 27.75
C ILE A 95 -18.17 1.47 26.36
N GLY A 96 -18.01 0.63 25.34
CA GLY A 96 -18.19 1.00 23.94
C GLY A 96 -19.51 0.44 23.40
N SER A 97 -20.35 1.25 22.77
CA SER A 97 -21.49 0.73 22.01
C SER A 97 -20.98 0.08 20.72
N ILE A 98 -21.23 -1.20 20.55
CA ILE A 98 -21.03 -1.86 19.26
C ILE A 98 -22.24 -1.48 18.40
N LYS A 99 -22.10 -0.41 17.62
CA LYS A 99 -23.06 -0.16 16.54
C LYS A 99 -22.92 -1.34 15.57
N LYS A 100 -23.93 -2.21 15.45
CA LYS A 100 -23.99 -3.11 14.31
C LYS A 100 -23.90 -2.24 13.06
N LYS A 101 -22.74 -2.29 12.41
CA LYS A 101 -22.56 -1.59 11.13
C LYS A 101 -23.48 -2.31 10.15
N ASP A 102 -24.33 -1.54 9.52
CA ASP A 102 -25.14 -2.05 8.42
C ASP A 102 -24.16 -2.54 7.35
N GLU A 103 -24.04 -3.84 7.15
CA GLU A 103 -23.08 -4.45 6.23
C GLU A 103 -23.26 -3.95 4.79
N ASN A 104 -24.42 -3.36 4.51
CA ASN A 104 -24.79 -2.77 3.22
C ASN A 104 -24.74 -1.23 3.22
N ALA A 105 -24.37 -0.58 4.32
CA ALA A 105 -24.27 0.88 4.33
C ALA A 105 -23.11 1.33 3.44
N PRO A 106 -23.33 2.20 2.46
CA PRO A 106 -22.23 2.72 1.64
C PRO A 106 -21.25 3.43 2.55
N LEU A 107 -19.95 3.11 2.41
CA LEU A 107 -18.88 3.73 3.15
C LEU A 107 -18.95 5.25 2.98
N LYS A 108 -19.12 5.97 4.08
CA LYS A 108 -19.18 7.44 4.05
C LYS A 108 -17.79 7.97 3.72
N SER A 109 -17.64 8.52 2.54
CA SER A 109 -16.45 9.26 2.17
C SER A 109 -16.50 10.65 2.81
N LYS A 110 -15.46 11.04 3.53
CA LYS A 110 -15.30 12.40 4.02
C LYS A 110 -14.45 13.17 3.01
N ARG A 111 -15.07 14.05 2.23
CA ARG A 111 -14.34 14.97 1.35
C ARG A 111 -13.56 15.95 2.20
N THR A 112 -12.26 16.00 2.00
CA THR A 112 -11.37 17.02 2.55
C THR A 112 -10.85 17.89 1.40
N LEU A 113 -10.31 19.06 1.72
CA LEU A 113 -9.75 19.99 0.71
C LEU A 113 -8.67 19.33 -0.16
N PHE A 114 -8.01 18.26 0.34
CA PHE A 114 -6.92 17.55 -0.32
C PHE A 114 -7.28 16.11 -0.75
N GLY A 115 -8.55 15.74 -0.77
CA GLY A 115 -9.00 14.43 -1.22
C GLY A 115 -10.08 13.79 -0.38
N THR A 116 -10.48 12.60 -0.78
CA THR A 116 -11.48 11.80 -0.09
C THR A 116 -10.78 10.83 0.83
N ARG A 117 -11.04 10.93 2.13
CA ARG A 117 -10.58 9.94 3.11
C ARG A 117 -11.58 8.80 3.13
N TRP A 118 -11.12 7.59 2.84
CA TRP A 118 -11.93 6.37 2.90
C TRP A 118 -11.72 5.70 4.26
N GLU A 119 -12.83 5.35 4.93
CA GLU A 119 -12.76 4.45 6.07
C GLU A 119 -12.43 3.05 5.51
N GLN A 120 -11.36 2.45 6.02
CA GLN A 120 -10.99 1.09 5.60
C GLN A 120 -11.98 0.09 6.17
N ALA A 121 -12.47 -0.82 5.32
CA ALA A 121 -13.24 -1.96 5.81
C ALA A 121 -12.35 -2.76 6.77
N GLY A 122 -12.84 -3.06 7.97
CA GLY A 122 -12.11 -3.80 8.99
C GLY A 122 -11.76 -3.02 10.25
N ASP A 123 -11.93 -1.70 10.30
CA ASP A 123 -11.97 -0.98 11.58
C ASP A 123 -13.25 -1.32 12.37
N ALA A 124 -14.15 -2.08 11.76
CA ALA A 124 -15.34 -2.62 12.38
C ALA A 124 -15.02 -3.95 13.07
N GLY A 125 -14.40 -3.88 14.23
CA GLY A 125 -14.56 -4.82 15.37
C GLY A 125 -14.44 -6.35 15.20
N SER A 126 -14.34 -6.91 14.00
CA SER A 126 -14.22 -8.35 13.79
C SER A 126 -12.78 -8.88 13.80
N GLY A 127 -11.80 -7.99 13.85
CA GLY A 127 -10.39 -8.36 14.04
C GLY A 127 -9.71 -9.09 12.89
N GLU A 128 -10.43 -9.62 11.93
CA GLU A 128 -9.84 -10.35 10.81
C GLU A 128 -9.92 -9.59 9.51
N TRP A 129 -8.73 -9.23 8.99
CA TRP A 129 -8.58 -8.72 7.65
C TRP A 129 -8.34 -9.89 6.70
N TYR A 130 -9.24 -10.05 5.74
CA TYR A 130 -9.07 -11.04 4.68
C TYR A 130 -8.11 -10.58 3.58
N PHE A 131 -7.66 -9.31 3.61
CA PHE A 131 -6.76 -8.71 2.65
C PHE A 131 -5.74 -7.81 3.35
N SER A 132 -4.62 -7.55 2.69
CA SER A 132 -3.59 -6.64 3.18
C SER A 132 -4.09 -5.18 3.22
N LYS A 133 -3.76 -4.47 4.29
CA LYS A 133 -3.93 -3.01 4.38
C LYS A 133 -2.95 -2.28 3.47
N GLU A 134 -1.87 -2.95 3.11
CA GLU A 134 -0.78 -2.36 2.35
C GLU A 134 -1.19 -2.01 0.94
N ARG A 135 -0.93 -0.75 0.56
CA ARG A 135 -0.99 -0.25 -0.81
C ARG A 135 0.41 0.01 -1.27
N LEU A 136 0.80 -0.71 -2.31
CA LEU A 136 2.12 -0.52 -2.89
C LEU A 136 2.15 0.84 -3.60
N MET A 137 3.16 1.63 -3.30
CA MET A 137 3.41 2.88 -4.03
C MET A 137 4.12 2.62 -5.36
N ASP A 138 4.88 1.55 -5.44
CA ASP A 138 5.55 1.05 -6.63
C ASP A 138 5.38 -0.47 -6.69
N VAL A 139 5.27 -1.04 -7.90
CA VAL A 139 5.43 -2.47 -8.16
C VAL A 139 6.86 -2.63 -8.63
N TRP A 140 7.72 -3.17 -7.77
CA TRP A 140 9.18 -3.16 -7.94
C TRP A 140 9.72 -1.75 -8.19
N PHE A 141 9.96 -1.38 -9.44
CA PHE A 141 10.51 -0.07 -9.82
C PHE A 141 9.48 0.89 -10.39
N ASP A 142 8.36 0.36 -10.89
CA ASP A 142 7.35 1.13 -11.59
C ASP A 142 6.26 1.66 -10.65
N PRO A 143 5.89 2.94 -10.76
CA PRO A 143 4.95 3.57 -9.85
C PRO A 143 3.54 3.04 -10.01
N THR A 144 2.79 3.01 -8.90
CA THR A 144 1.34 2.80 -8.90
C THR A 144 0.59 4.13 -8.76
N GLY A 145 -0.73 4.08 -8.84
CA GLY A 145 -1.60 5.22 -8.56
C GLY A 145 -1.64 5.64 -7.08
N TYR A 146 -0.98 4.90 -6.19
CA TYR A 146 -0.97 5.17 -4.74
C TYR A 146 0.28 5.93 -4.30
N THR A 147 0.15 6.68 -3.22
CA THR A 147 1.21 7.42 -2.55
C THR A 147 1.43 6.88 -1.14
N ILE A 148 2.57 7.19 -0.54
CA ILE A 148 2.82 6.98 0.89
C ILE A 148 1.78 7.79 1.67
N GLU A 149 1.20 7.19 2.70
CA GLU A 149 0.20 7.83 3.55
C GLU A 149 0.80 9.05 4.27
N LYS A 150 -0.04 10.03 4.55
CA LYS A 150 0.36 11.26 5.25
C LYS A 150 1.11 10.96 6.56
N ASN A 151 2.21 11.66 6.77
CA ASN A 151 3.09 11.56 7.95
C ASN A 151 3.71 10.16 8.15
N LYS A 152 3.79 9.35 7.08
CA LYS A 152 4.50 8.08 7.08
C LYS A 152 5.87 8.25 6.47
N LEU A 153 6.87 7.70 7.14
CA LEU A 153 8.21 7.53 6.60
C LEU A 153 8.30 6.14 5.95
N TYR A 154 8.80 6.11 4.74
CA TYR A 154 9.13 4.90 4.00
C TYR A 154 10.64 4.75 3.93
N PHE A 155 11.14 3.55 4.19
CA PHE A 155 12.55 3.22 4.06
C PHE A 155 12.70 1.85 3.41
N SER A 156 13.59 1.74 2.44
CA SER A 156 13.90 0.49 1.75
C SER A 156 15.39 0.31 1.57
N GLY A 157 15.80 -0.85 1.06
CA GLY A 157 17.18 -1.14 0.72
C GLY A 157 17.81 -0.16 -0.28
N LEU A 158 17.01 0.53 -1.07
CA LEU A 158 17.48 1.42 -2.13
C LEU A 158 17.05 2.87 -1.96
N SER A 159 15.94 3.12 -1.27
CA SER A 159 15.31 4.45 -1.23
C SER A 159 14.68 4.76 0.13
N TRP A 160 14.47 6.03 0.37
CA TRP A 160 13.63 6.53 1.44
C TRP A 160 12.55 7.44 0.86
N GLY A 161 11.51 7.70 1.64
CA GLY A 161 10.43 8.59 1.22
C GLY A 161 9.55 9.03 2.37
N PHE A 162 8.79 10.08 2.14
CA PHE A 162 7.89 10.67 3.12
C PHE A 162 6.58 11.10 2.47
N GLY A 163 5.46 10.72 3.09
CA GLY A 163 4.13 11.17 2.71
C GLY A 163 3.83 12.53 3.34
N LEU A 164 3.95 13.61 2.56
CA LEU A 164 3.66 14.97 3.02
C LEU A 164 2.16 15.19 3.23
N THR A 165 1.36 14.63 2.35
CA THR A 165 -0.11 14.62 2.43
C THR A 165 -0.65 13.26 2.01
N ASP A 166 -1.96 13.03 2.13
CA ASP A 166 -2.60 11.80 1.61
C ASP A 166 -2.51 11.69 0.06
N ARG A 167 -1.99 12.72 -0.61
CA ARG A 167 -1.88 12.79 -2.07
C ARG A 167 -0.48 13.09 -2.59
N PHE A 168 0.43 13.55 -1.76
CA PHE A 168 1.75 13.98 -2.20
C PHE A 168 2.84 13.34 -1.36
N GLN A 169 3.79 12.73 -2.04
CA GLN A 169 4.99 12.14 -1.45
C GLN A 169 6.23 12.66 -2.13
N ILE A 170 7.33 12.57 -1.41
CA ILE A 170 8.68 12.74 -1.94
C ILE A 170 9.46 11.48 -1.59
N THR A 171 10.16 10.93 -2.56
CA THR A 171 11.11 9.82 -2.37
C THR A 171 12.47 10.17 -2.95
N SER A 172 13.50 9.44 -2.55
CA SER A 172 14.85 9.57 -3.10
C SER A 172 15.58 8.23 -2.98
N LYS A 173 16.44 7.92 -3.92
CA LYS A 173 17.31 6.74 -3.92
C LYS A 173 18.58 7.08 -3.15
N TRP A 174 18.64 6.71 -1.86
CA TRP A 174 19.78 7.01 -1.00
C TRP A 174 21.06 6.26 -1.43
N THR A 175 20.93 5.11 -2.05
CA THR A 175 22.09 4.37 -2.57
C THR A 175 22.86 5.14 -3.63
N ASN A 176 22.19 5.97 -4.40
CA ASN A 176 22.81 6.80 -5.43
C ASN A 176 23.70 7.90 -4.86
N TYR A 177 23.52 8.28 -3.58
CA TYR A 177 24.35 9.30 -2.93
C TYR A 177 25.83 8.87 -2.81
N PHE A 178 26.09 7.56 -2.76
CA PHE A 178 27.47 7.04 -2.78
C PHE A 178 28.21 7.39 -4.06
N TRP A 179 27.50 7.61 -5.15
CA TRP A 179 28.03 8.08 -6.44
C TRP A 179 27.76 9.56 -6.68
N GLN A 180 27.44 10.31 -5.59
CA GLN A 180 27.16 11.74 -5.64
C GLN A 180 25.94 12.11 -6.51
N ASP A 181 25.06 11.17 -6.82
CA ASP A 181 23.79 11.43 -7.48
C ASP A 181 22.72 11.80 -6.44
N PHE A 182 22.56 13.10 -6.21
CA PHE A 182 21.46 13.62 -5.40
C PHE A 182 20.21 13.66 -6.26
N ASN A 183 19.22 12.87 -5.85
CA ASN A 183 18.03 12.67 -6.65
C ASN A 183 16.76 12.90 -5.82
N LEU A 184 15.70 13.30 -6.50
CA LEU A 184 14.41 13.59 -5.88
C LEU A 184 13.28 13.10 -6.78
N ARG A 185 12.34 12.34 -6.21
CA ARG A 185 11.20 11.76 -6.92
C ARG A 185 9.89 12.18 -6.26
N PRO A 186 9.35 13.38 -6.56
CA PRO A 186 8.01 13.77 -6.17
C PRO A 186 6.96 12.97 -6.95
N LYS A 187 5.88 12.56 -6.25
CA LYS A 187 4.70 11.91 -6.84
C LYS A 187 3.44 12.48 -6.22
N ILE A 188 2.46 12.78 -7.06
CA ILE A 188 1.15 13.29 -6.65
C ILE A 188 0.05 12.34 -7.11
N ASN A 189 -0.85 11.99 -6.21
CA ASN A 189 -2.10 11.34 -6.56
C ASN A 189 -3.09 12.40 -7.05
N LEU A 190 -3.36 12.42 -8.35
CA LEU A 190 -4.23 13.39 -9.03
C LEU A 190 -5.68 13.18 -8.65
N PHE A 191 -6.14 11.91 -8.65
CA PHE A 191 -7.44 11.57 -8.11
C PHE A 191 -7.45 10.13 -7.55
N LYS A 192 -8.35 9.91 -6.60
CA LYS A 192 -8.68 8.61 -6.06
C LYS A 192 -10.19 8.56 -5.84
N THR A 193 -10.86 7.60 -6.44
CA THR A 193 -12.32 7.45 -6.39
C THR A 193 -12.71 5.99 -6.21
N GLY A 194 -13.92 5.76 -5.72
CA GLY A 194 -14.42 4.42 -5.41
C GLY A 194 -14.57 4.19 -3.90
N ASN A 195 -14.74 2.95 -3.50
CA ASN A 195 -14.90 2.49 -2.12
C ASN A 195 -13.85 1.41 -1.79
N VAL A 196 -14.01 0.73 -0.64
CA VAL A 196 -13.11 -0.35 -0.23
C VAL A 196 -13.13 -1.52 -1.21
N ASP A 197 -14.29 -1.82 -1.78
CA ASP A 197 -14.46 -2.98 -2.67
C ASP A 197 -13.88 -2.72 -4.06
N SER A 198 -14.01 -1.49 -4.54
CA SER A 198 -13.50 -1.09 -5.85
C SER A 198 -13.03 0.36 -5.83
N GLN A 199 -11.77 0.58 -6.17
CA GLN A 199 -11.14 1.90 -6.17
C GLN A 199 -10.28 2.09 -7.40
N ILE A 200 -10.26 3.30 -7.93
CA ILE A 200 -9.35 3.74 -8.98
C ILE A 200 -8.53 4.90 -8.45
N ALA A 201 -7.21 4.85 -8.67
CA ALA A 201 -6.27 5.90 -8.31
C ALA A 201 -5.39 6.25 -9.51
N LEU A 202 -5.19 7.54 -9.76
CA LEU A 202 -4.27 8.06 -10.78
C LEU A 202 -3.21 8.90 -10.09
N ALA A 203 -1.95 8.64 -10.40
CA ALA A 203 -0.83 9.45 -9.95
C ALA A 203 0.07 9.85 -11.11
N ALA A 204 0.77 10.96 -10.92
CA ALA A 204 1.84 11.41 -11.80
C ALA A 204 3.01 11.92 -10.96
N GLY A 205 4.19 11.95 -11.55
CA GLY A 205 5.38 12.41 -10.88
C GLY A 205 6.56 12.57 -11.80
N GLY A 206 7.69 12.87 -11.21
CA GLY A 206 8.96 12.93 -11.91
C GLY A 206 10.08 12.43 -11.02
N HIS A 207 11.23 12.21 -11.61
CA HIS A 207 12.47 11.86 -10.92
C HIS A 207 13.58 12.71 -11.50
N LEU A 208 14.19 13.54 -10.68
CA LEU A 208 15.31 14.38 -11.04
C LEU A 208 16.59 13.77 -10.49
N HIS A 209 17.61 13.69 -11.31
CA HIS A 209 18.96 13.25 -10.96
C HIS A 209 19.97 14.36 -11.24
N THR A 210 20.88 14.57 -10.30
CA THR A 210 21.94 15.58 -10.45
C THR A 210 23.22 15.01 -11.03
N ARG A 211 23.36 13.70 -11.04
CA ARG A 211 24.46 12.96 -11.64
C ARG A 211 23.92 11.70 -12.30
N GLY A 212 24.32 11.45 -13.52
CA GLY A 212 23.75 10.36 -14.26
C GLY A 212 24.40 9.02 -13.95
N LEU A 213 23.96 8.33 -12.89
CA LEU A 213 24.12 6.88 -12.94
C LEU A 213 23.25 6.35 -14.08
N PRO A 214 23.84 5.59 -15.02
CA PRO A 214 23.08 5.07 -16.14
C PRO A 214 22.02 4.09 -15.61
N GLY A 215 20.75 4.49 -15.72
CA GLY A 215 19.63 3.61 -15.44
C GLY A 215 19.17 2.85 -16.70
N LYS A 216 19.61 3.32 -17.87
CA LYS A 216 19.27 2.79 -19.19
C LYS A 216 20.50 2.72 -20.08
N TYR A 217 20.45 1.83 -21.05
CA TYR A 217 21.58 1.48 -21.91
C TYR A 217 21.16 1.43 -23.37
N LYS A 218 22.09 1.71 -24.27
CA LYS A 218 21.96 1.48 -25.69
C LYS A 218 23.03 0.47 -26.14
N TRP A 219 22.67 -0.34 -27.13
CA TRP A 219 23.64 -1.22 -27.79
C TRP A 219 24.35 -0.43 -28.88
N ILE A 220 25.67 -0.55 -28.94
CA ILE A 220 26.49 -0.04 -30.03
C ILE A 220 27.11 -1.23 -30.77
N ASP A 221 27.01 -1.22 -32.11
CA ASP A 221 27.62 -2.22 -32.96
C ASP A 221 29.09 -1.79 -33.19
N GLU A 222 29.96 -2.22 -32.28
CA GLU A 222 31.39 -1.92 -32.29
C GLU A 222 32.16 -3.20 -32.05
N PRO A 223 33.05 -3.62 -32.99
CA PRO A 223 33.82 -4.86 -32.83
C PRO A 223 34.65 -4.81 -31.55
N GLN A 224 34.51 -5.83 -30.71
CA GLN A 224 35.28 -5.98 -29.48
C GLN A 224 36.45 -6.94 -29.76
N TRP A 225 37.65 -6.47 -29.53
CA TRP A 225 38.85 -7.25 -29.72
C TRP A 225 39.51 -7.53 -28.36
N GLU A 226 39.73 -8.82 -28.06
CA GLU A 226 40.60 -9.23 -26.98
C GLU A 226 42.04 -9.20 -27.49
N ILE A 227 42.88 -8.42 -26.86
CA ILE A 227 44.28 -8.29 -27.21
C ILE A 227 45.11 -9.08 -26.19
N GLN A 228 45.79 -10.13 -26.70
CA GLN A 228 46.71 -10.91 -25.90
C GLN A 228 48.14 -10.62 -26.36
N TYR A 229 49.04 -10.51 -25.43
CA TYR A 229 50.47 -10.37 -25.69
C TYR A 229 51.13 -11.68 -25.30
N GLU A 230 51.69 -12.36 -26.27
CA GLU A 230 52.47 -13.57 -26.06
C GLU A 230 53.97 -13.27 -26.23
N TRP A 231 54.78 -13.65 -25.24
CA TRP A 231 56.23 -13.49 -25.38
C TRP A 231 56.79 -14.49 -26.43
N ASN A 232 57.28 -13.99 -27.53
CA ASN A 232 57.98 -14.78 -28.52
C ASN A 232 59.45 -14.90 -28.16
N SER A 233 59.87 -16.06 -27.67
CA SER A 233 61.27 -16.36 -27.29
C SER A 233 62.24 -16.31 -28.47
N ASN A 234 61.77 -16.42 -29.70
CA ASN A 234 62.61 -16.41 -30.89
C ASN A 234 62.99 -14.97 -31.31
N THR A 235 62.07 -14.04 -31.11
CA THR A 235 62.26 -12.62 -31.47
C THR A 235 62.67 -11.78 -30.28
N GLY A 236 62.44 -12.26 -29.05
CA GLY A 236 62.68 -11.53 -27.80
C GLY A 236 61.73 -10.34 -27.60
N THR A 237 60.54 -10.39 -28.22
CA THR A 237 59.52 -9.35 -28.16
C THR A 237 58.15 -9.94 -27.86
N ASP A 238 57.28 -9.13 -27.29
CA ASP A 238 55.87 -9.50 -27.17
C ASP A 238 55.18 -9.42 -28.55
N GLU A 239 54.57 -10.53 -28.93
CA GLU A 239 53.70 -10.57 -30.10
C GLU A 239 52.27 -10.25 -29.68
N ARG A 240 51.63 -9.34 -30.39
CA ARG A 240 50.24 -8.97 -30.18
C ARG A 240 49.35 -9.87 -31.03
N ASP A 241 48.53 -10.67 -30.38
CA ASP A 241 47.41 -11.35 -31.01
C ASP A 241 46.09 -10.64 -30.69
N SER A 242 45.16 -10.63 -31.62
CA SER A 242 43.85 -9.98 -31.41
C SER A 242 42.75 -10.89 -31.91
N THR A 243 41.88 -11.30 -31.01
CA THR A 243 40.73 -12.15 -31.31
C THR A 243 39.45 -11.33 -31.20
N LEU A 244 38.57 -11.39 -32.23
CA LEU A 244 37.27 -10.79 -32.17
C LEU A 244 36.39 -11.56 -31.17
N VAL A 245 36.00 -10.90 -30.06
CA VAL A 245 35.21 -11.51 -28.98
C VAL A 245 33.76 -11.09 -28.95
N GLY A 246 33.37 -10.09 -29.76
CA GLY A 246 31.99 -9.62 -29.83
C GLY A 246 31.73 -8.60 -30.91
N ASP A 247 30.45 -8.51 -31.33
CA ASP A 247 30.01 -7.60 -32.40
C ASP A 247 29.56 -6.23 -31.87
N GLY A 248 29.57 -6.03 -30.56
CA GLY A 248 29.16 -4.78 -29.96
C GLY A 248 29.13 -4.86 -28.43
N ARG A 249 28.66 -3.78 -27.80
CA ARG A 249 28.50 -3.70 -26.33
C ARG A 249 27.40 -2.74 -25.91
N TYR A 250 26.98 -2.86 -24.66
CA TYR A 250 26.13 -1.85 -24.04
C TYR A 250 26.95 -0.66 -23.54
N VAL A 251 26.46 0.52 -23.87
CA VAL A 251 26.93 1.78 -23.27
C VAL A 251 25.75 2.46 -22.56
N ALA A 252 26.07 3.26 -21.55
CA ALA A 252 25.03 4.04 -20.86
C ALA A 252 24.30 4.97 -21.85
N LEU A 253 22.99 5.09 -21.70
CA LEU A 253 22.23 6.10 -22.43
C LEU A 253 22.70 7.49 -21.94
N GLY A 254 23.12 8.34 -22.87
CA GLY A 254 23.78 9.63 -22.56
C GLY A 254 25.31 9.54 -22.54
N ALA A 255 25.92 8.39 -22.77
CA ALA A 255 27.36 8.28 -22.99
C ALA A 255 27.79 9.05 -24.25
N THR A 256 28.95 9.69 -24.19
CA THR A 256 29.57 10.44 -25.30
C THR A 256 30.82 9.73 -25.79
N GLN A 257 31.22 10.00 -27.02
CA GLN A 257 32.53 9.60 -27.50
C GLN A 257 33.56 10.69 -27.18
N ASP A 258 34.78 10.26 -26.86
CA ASP A 258 35.94 11.14 -26.77
C ASP A 258 36.42 11.57 -28.17
N ASP A 259 37.49 12.40 -28.19
CA ASP A 259 38.08 12.90 -29.43
C ASP A 259 38.66 11.79 -30.31
N ASP A 260 39.00 10.66 -29.73
CA ASP A 260 39.53 9.48 -30.41
C ASP A 260 38.43 8.49 -30.86
N GLY A 261 37.17 8.81 -30.55
CA GLY A 261 35.99 8.01 -30.91
C GLY A 261 35.65 6.87 -29.95
N TYR A 262 36.31 6.78 -28.78
CA TYR A 262 35.96 5.79 -27.75
C TYR A 262 34.76 6.26 -26.96
N TRP A 263 33.85 5.35 -26.66
CA TRP A 263 32.72 5.63 -25.80
C TRP A 263 33.18 5.71 -24.34
N GLU A 264 33.05 6.88 -23.78
CA GLU A 264 33.25 7.06 -22.34
C GLU A 264 31.97 6.63 -21.63
N ASP A 265 32.01 5.50 -20.93
CA ASP A 265 31.04 5.14 -19.92
C ASP A 265 31.24 6.02 -18.71
N ASP A 266 30.83 7.26 -18.86
CA ASP A 266 31.16 8.33 -17.93
C ASP A 266 30.33 8.25 -16.65
N TRP A 267 30.69 7.28 -15.82
CA TRP A 267 30.20 7.16 -14.44
C TRP A 267 30.66 8.33 -13.57
N GLY A 268 31.51 9.18 -14.09
CA GLY A 268 32.24 10.19 -13.34
C GLY A 268 32.05 11.64 -13.74
N SER A 269 31.63 11.95 -14.95
CA SER A 269 31.46 13.35 -15.37
C SER A 269 30.16 13.93 -14.82
N GLY A 270 30.28 14.58 -13.70
CA GLY A 270 29.20 15.10 -12.88
C GLY A 270 28.32 16.19 -13.48
N ASP A 271 28.34 16.40 -14.77
CA ASP A 271 27.70 17.54 -15.42
C ASP A 271 26.38 17.20 -16.11
N LYS A 272 25.95 15.94 -16.10
CA LYS A 272 24.75 15.51 -16.79
C LYS A 272 23.59 15.30 -15.82
N MET A 273 22.76 16.32 -15.69
CA MET A 273 21.42 16.16 -15.08
C MET A 273 20.51 15.46 -16.06
N TRP A 274 19.71 14.52 -15.56
CA TRP A 274 18.64 13.92 -16.34
C TRP A 274 17.38 13.81 -15.49
N PHE A 275 16.25 13.63 -16.16
CA PHE A 275 14.98 13.51 -15.44
C PHE A 275 14.05 12.52 -16.12
N GLU A 276 13.16 11.99 -15.33
CA GLU A 276 12.05 11.13 -15.75
C GLU A 276 10.73 11.83 -15.42
N VAL A 277 9.73 11.64 -16.26
CA VAL A 277 8.33 11.91 -15.96
C VAL A 277 7.56 10.61 -16.04
N PHE A 278 6.58 10.42 -15.17
CA PHE A 278 5.77 9.22 -15.17
C PHE A 278 4.32 9.48 -14.78
N GLY A 279 3.44 8.56 -15.21
CA GLY A 279 2.05 8.50 -14.81
C GLY A 279 1.58 7.06 -14.65
N ALA A 280 0.70 6.81 -13.69
CA ALA A 280 0.17 5.49 -13.41
C ALA A 280 -1.29 5.55 -12.96
N ILE A 281 -2.12 4.66 -13.51
CA ILE A 281 -3.48 4.43 -13.07
C ILE A 281 -3.57 3.04 -12.47
N THR A 282 -4.12 2.93 -11.26
CA THR A 282 -4.31 1.66 -10.55
C THR A 282 -5.79 1.42 -10.27
N SER A 283 -6.29 0.27 -10.71
CA SER A 283 -7.60 -0.27 -10.34
C SER A 283 -7.41 -1.30 -9.22
N SER A 284 -8.10 -1.12 -8.13
CA SER A 284 -8.06 -1.98 -6.94
C SER A 284 -9.42 -2.60 -6.72
N LYS A 285 -9.53 -3.93 -6.61
CA LYS A 285 -10.80 -4.64 -6.40
C LYS A 285 -10.63 -5.72 -5.34
N LEU A 286 -11.64 -5.86 -4.46
CA LEU A 286 -11.77 -7.05 -3.63
C LEU A 286 -12.18 -8.24 -4.51
N ARG A 287 -11.58 -9.39 -4.24
CA ARG A 287 -11.98 -10.66 -4.87
C ARG A 287 -13.34 -11.08 -4.30
N SER A 288 -14.11 -11.83 -5.09
CA SER A 288 -15.39 -12.39 -4.67
C SER A 288 -15.20 -13.21 -3.38
N GLY A 289 -16.09 -12.99 -2.41
CA GLY A 289 -15.98 -13.63 -1.08
C GLY A 289 -15.05 -12.91 -0.10
N GLY A 290 -14.51 -11.74 -0.44
CA GLY A 290 -13.64 -10.96 0.47
C GLY A 290 -12.23 -11.53 0.65
N ASN A 291 -11.86 -12.56 -0.11
CA ASN A 291 -10.61 -13.31 0.04
C ASN A 291 -9.45 -12.66 -0.72
N GLY A 292 -9.00 -11.53 -0.24
CA GLY A 292 -7.88 -10.81 -0.82
C GLY A 292 -8.29 -9.73 -1.82
N ARG A 293 -7.32 -8.97 -2.24
CA ARG A 293 -7.44 -7.83 -3.15
C ARG A 293 -6.55 -8.05 -4.36
N ILE A 294 -7.01 -7.61 -5.52
CA ILE A 294 -6.19 -7.48 -6.71
C ILE A 294 -6.07 -6.00 -7.06
N ASN A 295 -4.85 -5.54 -7.28
CA ASN A 295 -4.54 -4.24 -7.84
C ASN A 295 -3.94 -4.45 -9.23
N THR A 296 -4.44 -3.72 -10.21
CA THR A 296 -3.90 -3.73 -11.58
C THR A 296 -3.50 -2.31 -11.93
N THR A 297 -2.27 -2.12 -12.35
CA THR A 297 -1.68 -0.82 -12.68
C THR A 297 -1.27 -0.80 -14.15
N LEU A 298 -1.70 0.23 -14.86
CA LEU A 298 -1.18 0.61 -16.16
C LEU A 298 -0.43 1.92 -15.98
N GLY A 299 0.81 1.98 -16.46
CA GLY A 299 1.59 3.19 -16.37
C GLY A 299 2.56 3.37 -17.53
N ALA A 300 3.12 4.56 -17.57
CA ALA A 300 4.14 4.92 -18.53
C ALA A 300 5.12 5.90 -17.91
N SER A 301 6.37 5.86 -18.37
CA SER A 301 7.37 6.88 -18.08
C SER A 301 8.16 7.24 -19.32
N ALA A 302 8.82 8.39 -19.25
CA ALA A 302 9.72 8.89 -20.27
C ALA A 302 10.95 9.50 -19.58
N VAL A 303 12.11 9.00 -19.95
CA VAL A 303 13.39 9.49 -19.43
C VAL A 303 14.05 10.37 -20.47
N PHE A 304 14.59 11.49 -20.01
CA PHE A 304 15.22 12.53 -20.81
C PHE A 304 16.68 12.66 -20.40
N TYR A 305 17.57 12.18 -21.26
CA TYR A 305 19.01 12.37 -21.13
C TYR A 305 19.47 13.49 -22.06
N PRO A 306 20.43 14.33 -21.66
CA PRO A 306 21.01 15.33 -22.55
C PRO A 306 21.62 14.70 -23.81
N GLY A 307 21.23 15.20 -24.97
CA GLY A 307 21.78 14.72 -26.24
C GLY A 307 21.22 13.40 -26.76
N GLU A 308 20.25 12.81 -26.10
CA GLU A 308 19.63 11.55 -26.50
C GLU A 308 18.15 11.72 -26.83
N ASP A 309 17.61 10.79 -27.59
CA ASP A 309 16.18 10.67 -27.81
C ASP A 309 15.47 10.27 -26.52
N VAL A 310 14.20 10.63 -26.43
CA VAL A 310 13.37 10.25 -25.27
C VAL A 310 13.28 8.74 -25.15
N ALA A 311 13.60 8.21 -23.99
CA ALA A 311 13.53 6.78 -23.69
C ALA A 311 12.19 6.43 -23.00
N PRO A 312 11.18 5.95 -23.74
CA PRO A 312 9.88 5.60 -23.18
C PRO A 312 9.90 4.25 -22.48
N ARG A 313 9.04 4.10 -21.48
CA ARG A 313 8.67 2.83 -20.85
C ARG A 313 7.16 2.79 -20.67
N ILE A 314 6.55 1.64 -20.97
CA ILE A 314 5.13 1.39 -20.73
C ILE A 314 5.02 0.06 -20.00
N TYR A 315 4.20 -0.02 -18.96
CA TYR A 315 4.08 -1.21 -18.15
C TYR A 315 2.64 -1.51 -17.75
N LEU A 316 2.37 -2.79 -17.58
CA LEU A 316 1.16 -3.35 -16.96
C LEU A 316 1.61 -4.21 -15.79
N ALA A 317 1.20 -3.83 -14.59
CA ALA A 317 1.57 -4.52 -13.38
C ALA A 317 0.34 -4.95 -12.59
N ALA A 318 0.48 -6.02 -11.80
CA ALA A 318 -0.56 -6.44 -10.87
C ALA A 318 0.06 -6.91 -9.56
N ASP A 319 -0.60 -6.63 -8.46
CA ASP A 319 -0.35 -7.26 -7.17
C ASP A 319 -1.63 -7.90 -6.62
N LEU A 320 -1.48 -9.07 -6.01
CA LEU A 320 -2.55 -9.90 -5.50
C LEU A 320 -2.27 -10.31 -4.07
N ASP A 321 -3.19 -10.03 -3.16
CA ASP A 321 -3.14 -10.60 -1.82
C ASP A 321 -3.44 -12.12 -1.88
N ILE A 322 -2.42 -12.94 -1.61
CA ILE A 322 -2.61 -14.39 -1.40
C ILE A 322 -3.18 -14.60 0.00
N THR A 323 -2.63 -13.89 0.97
CA THR A 323 -3.11 -13.78 2.34
C THR A 323 -2.95 -12.32 2.80
N LYS A 324 -3.43 -11.98 3.99
CA LYS A 324 -3.21 -10.65 4.58
C LYS A 324 -1.73 -10.27 4.73
N ASN A 325 -0.85 -11.26 4.73
CA ASN A 325 0.58 -11.11 4.99
C ASN A 325 1.47 -11.49 3.79
N ILE A 326 0.89 -11.97 2.69
CA ILE A 326 1.63 -12.42 1.51
C ILE A 326 0.97 -11.83 0.27
N LYS A 327 1.76 -11.18 -0.57
CA LYS A 327 1.37 -10.68 -1.90
C LYS A 327 2.17 -11.40 -2.97
N ALA A 328 1.50 -11.77 -4.07
CA ALA A 328 2.16 -12.05 -5.34
C ALA A 328 2.14 -10.78 -6.19
N MET A 329 3.15 -10.59 -7.02
CA MET A 329 3.30 -9.46 -7.90
C MET A 329 3.79 -9.92 -9.26
N GLY A 330 3.37 -9.21 -10.30
CA GLY A 330 3.86 -9.44 -11.64
C GLY A 330 3.77 -8.16 -12.46
N GLU A 331 4.68 -8.05 -13.42
CA GLU A 331 4.79 -6.91 -14.30
C GLU A 331 5.23 -7.37 -15.68
N ILE A 332 4.66 -6.77 -16.71
CA ILE A 332 5.13 -6.84 -18.09
C ILE A 332 5.36 -5.41 -18.57
N PHE A 333 6.50 -5.15 -19.19
CA PHE A 333 6.84 -3.82 -19.64
C PHE A 333 7.59 -3.81 -20.97
N TYR A 334 7.42 -2.73 -21.70
CA TYR A 334 8.20 -2.38 -22.87
C TYR A 334 9.25 -1.34 -22.45
N ASP A 335 10.53 -1.65 -22.70
CA ASP A 335 11.64 -0.71 -22.52
C ASP A 335 12.83 -1.14 -23.42
N ALA A 336 13.07 -0.37 -24.47
CA ALA A 336 14.14 -0.64 -25.41
C ALA A 336 15.56 -0.40 -24.87
N HIS A 337 15.66 0.17 -23.68
CA HIS A 337 16.92 0.55 -23.04
C HIS A 337 17.15 -0.16 -21.69
N TYR A 338 16.52 -1.32 -21.53
CA TYR A 338 16.58 -2.12 -20.30
C TYR A 338 17.09 -3.55 -20.59
N PRO A 339 18.39 -3.74 -20.87
CA PRO A 339 18.93 -5.07 -21.09
C PRO A 339 18.81 -5.92 -19.82
N GLU A 340 18.46 -7.18 -19.97
CA GLU A 340 18.42 -8.13 -18.88
C GLU A 340 19.83 -8.44 -18.37
N THR A 341 19.95 -8.96 -17.15
CA THR A 341 21.25 -9.31 -16.57
C THR A 341 22.05 -10.24 -17.45
N ILE A 342 21.38 -11.21 -18.09
CA ILE A 342 22.02 -12.16 -18.99
C ILE A 342 22.67 -11.46 -20.18
N ASN A 343 22.03 -10.41 -20.73
CA ASN A 343 22.57 -9.66 -21.85
C ASN A 343 23.88 -8.95 -21.50
N PHE A 344 24.00 -8.44 -20.25
CA PHE A 344 25.26 -7.86 -19.77
C PHE A 344 26.34 -8.92 -19.53
N MET A 345 25.97 -10.06 -18.94
CA MET A 345 26.92 -11.12 -18.62
C MET A 345 27.52 -11.76 -19.87
N ASP A 346 26.69 -12.01 -20.88
CA ASP A 346 27.05 -12.68 -22.11
C ASP A 346 27.45 -11.69 -23.22
N ASN A 347 27.40 -10.40 -22.96
CA ASN A 347 27.61 -9.31 -23.93
C ASN A 347 26.83 -9.53 -25.22
N THR A 348 25.54 -9.82 -25.09
CA THR A 348 24.64 -10.10 -26.21
C THR A 348 23.59 -9.01 -26.38
N LYS A 349 23.33 -8.63 -27.63
CA LYS A 349 22.28 -7.66 -27.95
C LYS A 349 20.93 -8.19 -27.53
N MET A 350 20.15 -7.35 -26.86
CA MET A 350 18.79 -7.64 -26.43
C MET A 350 17.92 -8.01 -27.64
N SER A 351 17.22 -9.14 -27.56
CA SER A 351 16.39 -9.67 -28.64
C SER A 351 14.98 -9.08 -28.66
N SER A 352 14.51 -8.57 -27.53
CA SER A 352 13.16 -8.01 -27.36
C SER A 352 13.18 -6.85 -26.38
N PRO A 353 12.44 -5.76 -26.67
CA PRO A 353 12.22 -4.68 -25.71
C PRO A 353 11.08 -4.97 -24.72
N ILE A 354 10.47 -6.16 -24.80
CA ILE A 354 9.39 -6.58 -23.90
C ILE A 354 9.97 -7.50 -22.84
N HIS A 355 9.74 -7.16 -21.60
CA HIS A 355 10.25 -7.83 -20.42
C HIS A 355 9.08 -8.18 -19.49
N PHE A 356 9.32 -9.14 -18.60
CA PHE A 356 8.38 -9.45 -17.52
C PHE A 356 9.15 -9.74 -16.24
N ASP A 357 8.52 -9.44 -15.12
CA ASP A 357 9.00 -9.79 -13.78
C ASP A 357 7.87 -10.36 -12.93
N ILE A 358 8.22 -11.28 -12.06
CA ILE A 358 7.31 -11.86 -11.07
C ILE A 358 7.99 -11.93 -9.72
N GLY A 359 7.22 -11.92 -8.65
CA GLY A 359 7.77 -12.07 -7.31
C GLY A 359 6.73 -12.10 -6.23
N PHE A 360 7.23 -12.13 -4.99
CA PHE A 360 6.41 -12.22 -3.79
C PHE A 360 6.91 -11.25 -2.72
N LEU A 361 5.97 -10.72 -1.94
CA LEU A 361 6.23 -9.95 -0.75
C LEU A 361 5.56 -10.59 0.46
N THR A 362 6.22 -10.53 1.62
CA THR A 362 5.66 -10.97 2.89
C THR A 362 6.07 -10.06 4.04
N ASN A 363 5.18 -9.86 5.02
CA ASN A 363 5.50 -9.21 6.29
C ASN A 363 5.56 -10.21 7.47
N ARG A 364 5.63 -11.51 7.19
CA ARG A 364 5.72 -12.56 8.21
C ARG A 364 7.11 -12.76 8.81
N ILE A 365 8.15 -12.11 8.30
CA ILE A 365 9.54 -12.32 8.72
C ILE A 365 9.86 -11.62 10.07
N GLY A 366 8.84 -11.31 10.82
CA GLY A 366 8.90 -11.51 12.25
C GLY A 366 9.26 -10.34 13.16
N LEU A 367 9.64 -9.15 12.75
CA LEU A 367 9.97 -8.07 13.69
C LEU A 367 8.86 -6.99 13.80
N ASP A 368 8.16 -6.75 12.73
CA ASP A 368 7.10 -5.73 12.67
C ASP A 368 6.23 -6.04 11.45
N ASP A 369 4.90 -5.99 11.61
CA ASP A 369 3.95 -6.19 10.51
C ASP A 369 4.01 -5.08 9.44
N ARG A 370 4.74 -4.00 9.72
CA ARG A 370 5.05 -2.90 8.80
C ARG A 370 6.27 -3.15 7.92
N LEU A 371 7.11 -4.15 8.25
CA LEU A 371 8.26 -4.55 7.46
C LEU A 371 7.84 -5.58 6.42
N TRP A 372 8.00 -5.25 5.16
CA TRP A 372 7.78 -6.15 4.04
C TRP A 372 9.11 -6.56 3.42
N VAL A 373 9.24 -7.84 3.17
CA VAL A 373 10.40 -8.43 2.50
C VAL A 373 9.93 -9.21 1.30
N GLY A 374 10.64 -9.08 0.20
CA GLY A 374 10.27 -9.72 -1.05
C GLY A 374 11.44 -10.24 -1.85
N ILE A 375 11.11 -11.09 -2.80
CA ILE A 375 12.01 -11.60 -3.82
C ILE A 375 11.33 -11.45 -5.17
N HIS A 376 12.08 -11.05 -6.18
CA HIS A 376 11.65 -11.08 -7.57
C HIS A 376 12.69 -11.77 -8.47
N PHE A 377 12.26 -12.19 -9.65
CA PHE A 377 12.98 -13.24 -10.38
C PHE A 377 13.67 -12.78 -11.65
N GLN A 378 13.26 -11.67 -12.26
CA GLN A 378 13.94 -11.18 -13.47
C GLN A 378 15.38 -10.74 -13.18
N ARG A 379 15.56 -9.99 -12.09
CA ARG A 379 16.87 -9.67 -11.51
C ARG A 379 16.82 -10.17 -10.07
N PRO A 380 17.19 -11.45 -9.83
CA PRO A 380 16.95 -12.07 -8.54
C PRO A 380 17.70 -11.35 -7.44
N TYR A 381 16.98 -10.61 -6.63
CA TYR A 381 17.47 -9.98 -5.41
C TYR A 381 16.39 -9.94 -4.34
N ILE A 382 16.81 -9.80 -3.10
CA ILE A 382 15.92 -9.63 -1.97
C ILE A 382 15.68 -8.14 -1.79
N SER A 383 14.42 -7.76 -1.82
CA SER A 383 13.97 -6.40 -1.53
C SER A 383 13.34 -6.32 -0.15
N PHE A 384 13.42 -5.18 0.49
CA PHE A 384 12.65 -4.90 1.69
C PHE A 384 12.23 -3.44 1.72
N TYR A 385 11.12 -3.17 2.40
CA TYR A 385 10.74 -1.82 2.78
C TYR A 385 9.99 -1.80 4.11
N TRP A 386 10.05 -0.67 4.76
CA TRP A 386 9.47 -0.40 6.06
C TRP A 386 8.75 0.94 6.05
N LYS A 387 7.50 0.97 6.55
CA LYS A 387 6.70 2.18 6.72
C LYS A 387 6.47 2.46 8.21
N PHE A 388 6.77 3.65 8.66
CA PHE A 388 6.64 4.07 10.07
C PHE A 388 5.47 5.02 10.28
#